data_29dc8730dfde623115385ee2728e6adf
#
_entry.id   29dc8730dfde623115385ee2728e6adf
#
_cell.length_a   1.000
_cell.length_b   1.000
_cell.length_c   1.000
_cell.angle_alpha   90.00
_cell.angle_beta   90.00
_cell.angle_gamma   90.00
#
_symmetry.space_group_name_H-M   'P 1'
#
loop_
_entity.id
_entity.type
_entity.pdbx_description
1 polymer ?
#
loop_
_entity_poly.entity_id
_entity_poly.type
_entity_poly.pdbx_seq_one_letter_code
_entity_poly.pdbx_strand_id
1 'polypeptide(L)'
;MKRWLAIWLCCLWQPLAWAETQAHILLQDSPLEGFQYHQGKQLWQDMKAGDALTLTREPDNPYDAKAIRVDWQGHKLGYVPRRENADIARIMDKGIRLQARISRLVESRDPWQRIRFEILAPLEAPQ
;
A
#
# COMPACT_ATOMS: atom_id res chain seq x y z
N MET A 1 3.82 -3.93 62.34
CA MET A 1 3.82 -4.10 61.61
C MET A 1 3.41 -3.49 60.53
N LYS A 2 3.84 -3.07 59.81
CA LYS A 2 3.52 -2.46 58.88
C LYS A 2 3.38 -2.98 57.72
N ARG A 3 2.71 -2.91 57.12
CA ARG A 3 2.43 -3.39 56.08
C ARG A 3 2.58 -2.65 55.02
N TRP A 4 3.13 -2.71 54.12
CA TRP A 4 3.37 -2.18 53.12
C TRP A 4 2.67 -2.50 52.04
N LEU A 5 1.92 -1.97 51.70
CA LEU A 5 1.21 -2.09 50.68
C LEU A 5 1.74 -1.51 49.61
N ALA A 6 2.64 -1.87 49.11
CA ALA A 6 3.15 -1.36 48.06
C ALA A 6 2.28 -1.52 46.96
N ILE A 7 1.63 -0.70 46.76
CA ILE A 7 0.78 -0.76 45.82
C ILE A 7 1.41 -0.50 44.63
N TRP A 8 1.66 -1.32 43.95
CA TRP A 8 2.17 -1.21 42.81
C TRP A 8 1.31 -0.76 41.80
N LEU A 9 1.23 0.36 41.65
CA LEU A 9 0.42 0.89 40.72
C LEU A 9 1.02 0.97 39.50
N CYS A 10 1.98 0.41 39.27
CA CYS A 10 2.61 0.70 38.15
C CYS A 10 2.05 0.29 36.93
N CYS A 11 1.38 -0.35 37.01
CA CYS A 11 1.07 -0.94 35.99
C CYS A 11 0.48 -0.42 34.94
N LEU A 12 0.17 0.55 34.95
CA LEU A 12 -0.64 0.85 34.03
C LEU A 12 -0.17 1.72 33.09
N TRP A 13 0.97 1.87 32.85
CA TRP A 13 1.37 2.63 31.85
C TRP A 13 1.50 1.85 30.67
N GLN A 14 0.53 1.48 30.14
CA GLN A 14 0.63 1.01 28.91
C GLN A 14 0.73 2.12 28.04
N PRO A 15 1.74 2.25 27.29
CA PRO A 15 1.77 3.25 26.30
C PRO A 15 0.63 2.91 25.42
N LEU A 16 -0.24 3.70 25.37
CA LEU A 16 -1.25 3.60 24.49
C LEU A 16 -0.60 3.54 23.22
N ALA A 17 -0.56 2.44 22.72
CA ALA A 17 -0.14 2.34 21.42
C ALA A 17 -1.14 3.12 20.66
N TRP A 18 -0.92 4.30 20.57
CA TRP A 18 -1.67 5.08 19.74
C TRP A 18 -1.31 4.57 18.43
N ALA A 19 -2.07 3.75 17.99
CA ALA A 19 -2.09 3.54 16.65
C ALA A 19 -2.24 4.89 16.10
N GLU A 20 -1.17 5.43 15.71
CA GLU A 20 -1.25 6.64 15.09
C GLU A 20 -2.01 6.41 13.86
N THR A 21 -3.22 6.65 13.92
CA THR A 21 -3.99 6.71 12.74
C THR A 21 -3.50 7.94 12.05
N GLN A 22 -2.48 7.75 11.28
CA GLN A 22 -2.13 8.82 10.40
C GLN A 22 -3.23 8.93 9.39
N ALA A 23 -3.81 10.07 9.32
CA ALA A 23 -4.80 10.35 8.32
C ALA A 23 -4.12 10.32 6.95
N HIS A 24 -4.77 9.66 6.01
CA HIS A 24 -4.29 9.57 4.64
C HIS A 24 -5.37 10.05 3.69
N ILE A 25 -4.94 10.54 2.56
CA ILE A 25 -5.85 10.96 1.52
C ILE A 25 -5.84 9.90 0.45
N LEU A 26 -6.99 9.41 0.08
CA LEU A 26 -7.10 8.47 -1.03
C LEU A 26 -6.93 9.25 -2.32
N LEU A 27 -5.91 8.93 -3.07
CA LEU A 27 -5.66 9.57 -4.35
C LEU A 27 -6.31 8.82 -5.50
N GLN A 28 -6.32 7.50 -5.42
CA GLN A 28 -6.74 6.72 -6.54
C GLN A 28 -7.09 5.31 -6.11
N ASP A 29 -8.09 4.71 -6.72
CA ASP A 29 -8.44 3.31 -6.55
C ASP A 29 -8.42 2.75 -7.96
N SER A 30 -7.52 1.83 -8.23
CA SER A 30 -7.25 1.37 -9.58
C SER A 30 -7.26 -0.12 -9.69
N PRO A 31 -7.56 -0.64 -10.89
CA PRO A 31 -7.26 -2.03 -11.18
C PRO A 31 -5.76 -2.19 -11.39
N LEU A 32 -5.27 -3.41 -11.26
CA LEU A 32 -3.87 -3.70 -11.48
C LEU A 32 -3.66 -4.13 -12.91
N GLU A 33 -2.76 -3.47 -13.62
CA GLU A 33 -2.48 -3.77 -15.01
C GLU A 33 -1.38 -4.83 -15.11
N GLY A 34 -1.56 -5.79 -15.97
CA GLY A 34 -0.51 -6.78 -16.26
C GLY A 34 -0.42 -7.96 -15.30
N PHE A 35 -1.39 -8.09 -14.40
CA PHE A 35 -1.36 -9.15 -13.39
C PHE A 35 -1.16 -10.52 -14.00
N GLN A 36 -1.75 -10.81 -15.15
CA GLN A 36 -1.67 -12.11 -15.76
C GLN A 36 -0.27 -12.46 -16.27
N TYR A 37 0.61 -11.48 -16.40
CA TYR A 37 1.96 -11.70 -16.91
C TYR A 37 3.00 -11.82 -15.79
N HIS A 38 2.59 -11.74 -14.56
CA HIS A 38 3.52 -11.71 -13.44
C HIS A 38 3.17 -12.77 -12.39
N GLN A 39 3.87 -12.75 -11.28
CA GLN A 39 3.78 -13.80 -10.28
C GLN A 39 2.46 -13.79 -9.48
N GLY A 40 1.68 -12.75 -9.62
CA GLY A 40 0.46 -12.59 -8.82
C GLY A 40 -0.48 -13.77 -8.90
N LYS A 41 -0.55 -14.42 -10.06
CA LYS A 41 -1.45 -15.55 -10.23
C LYS A 41 -1.07 -16.70 -9.29
N GLN A 42 0.21 -16.91 -9.07
CA GLN A 42 0.67 -17.98 -8.19
C GLN A 42 0.53 -17.60 -6.73
N LEU A 43 0.49 -16.31 -6.43
CA LEU A 43 0.43 -15.81 -5.07
C LEU A 43 -0.99 -15.47 -4.63
N TRP A 44 -1.95 -15.66 -5.52
CA TRP A 44 -3.33 -15.23 -5.30
C TRP A 44 -3.91 -15.67 -3.96
N GLN A 45 -3.67 -16.91 -3.59
CA GLN A 45 -4.28 -17.45 -2.40
C GLN A 45 -3.75 -16.83 -1.11
N ASP A 46 -2.55 -16.25 -1.18
CA ASP A 46 -1.91 -15.68 0.00
C ASP A 46 -2.20 -14.20 0.19
N MET A 47 -2.79 -13.56 -0.82
CA MET A 47 -3.09 -12.14 -0.73
C MET A 47 -4.43 -11.90 -0.08
N LYS A 48 -4.54 -10.79 0.64
CA LYS A 48 -5.76 -10.40 1.32
C LYS A 48 -6.04 -8.92 1.13
N ALA A 49 -7.30 -8.56 1.11
CA ALA A 49 -7.67 -7.14 1.12
C ALA A 49 -7.06 -6.47 2.34
N GLY A 50 -6.51 -5.30 2.15
CA GLY A 50 -5.79 -4.59 3.19
C GLY A 50 -4.30 -4.78 3.18
N ASP A 51 -3.80 -5.79 2.44
CA ASP A 51 -2.36 -6.03 2.38
C ASP A 51 -1.64 -4.84 1.75
N ALA A 52 -0.49 -4.48 2.30
CA ALA A 52 0.33 -3.41 1.79
C ALA A 52 0.96 -3.78 0.45
N LEU A 53 1.02 -2.80 -0.41
CA LEU A 53 1.70 -2.92 -1.70
C LEU A 53 2.81 -1.87 -1.77
N THR A 54 3.83 -2.16 -2.53
CA THR A 54 4.93 -1.23 -2.73
C THR A 54 4.87 -0.67 -4.13
N LEU A 55 4.96 0.63 -4.24
CA LEU A 55 4.99 1.33 -5.53
C LEU A 55 6.42 1.73 -5.83
N THR A 56 6.88 1.43 -7.04
CA THR A 56 8.23 1.78 -7.48
C THR A 56 8.19 2.44 -8.84
N ARG A 57 8.76 3.63 -8.95
CA ARG A 57 8.86 4.30 -10.23
C ARG A 57 9.88 3.59 -11.10
N GLU A 58 9.55 3.48 -12.36
CA GLU A 58 10.45 2.95 -13.37
C GLU A 58 10.60 3.96 -14.51
N PRO A 59 11.34 5.06 -14.29
CA PRO A 59 11.47 6.09 -15.32
C PRO A 59 12.18 5.60 -16.57
N ASP A 60 12.93 4.52 -16.45
CA ASP A 60 13.65 3.95 -17.60
C ASP A 60 12.88 2.84 -18.29
N ASN A 61 11.63 2.64 -17.91
CA ASN A 61 10.82 1.61 -18.54
C ASN A 61 10.67 1.91 -20.02
N PRO A 62 11.05 0.98 -20.90
CA PRO A 62 11.05 1.26 -22.34
C PRO A 62 9.67 1.46 -22.93
N TYR A 63 8.63 1.00 -22.26
CA TYR A 63 7.27 1.12 -22.76
C TYR A 63 6.54 2.33 -22.19
N ASP A 64 6.99 2.87 -21.06
CA ASP A 64 6.28 3.95 -20.42
C ASP A 64 7.21 4.62 -19.38
N ALA A 65 7.66 5.82 -19.67
CA ALA A 65 8.53 6.55 -18.75
C ALA A 65 7.81 6.95 -17.45
N LYS A 66 6.49 6.83 -17.40
CA LYS A 66 5.71 7.12 -16.21
C LYS A 66 5.30 5.86 -15.48
N ALA A 67 5.88 4.72 -15.83
CA ALA A 67 5.51 3.45 -15.24
C ALA A 67 5.73 3.42 -13.73
N ILE A 68 4.79 2.82 -13.04
CA ILE A 68 4.86 2.61 -11.61
C ILE A 68 4.59 1.13 -11.36
N ARG A 69 5.60 0.43 -10.91
CA ARG A 69 5.47 -0.99 -10.61
C ARG A 69 4.80 -1.21 -9.28
N VAL A 70 3.99 -2.22 -9.20
CA VAL A 70 3.28 -2.60 -7.97
C VAL A 70 3.77 -3.97 -7.52
N ASP A 71 4.30 -4.03 -6.32
CA ASP A 71 4.80 -5.28 -5.74
C ASP A 71 4.04 -5.63 -4.47
N TRP A 72 3.91 -6.92 -4.21
CA TRP A 72 3.39 -7.46 -2.95
C TRP A 72 4.46 -8.34 -2.35
N GLN A 73 4.92 -7.98 -1.15
CA GLN A 73 5.96 -8.74 -0.43
C GLN A 73 7.17 -9.07 -1.32
N GLY A 74 7.63 -8.09 -2.07
CA GLY A 74 8.78 -8.27 -2.95
C GLY A 74 8.50 -8.93 -4.28
N HIS A 75 7.26 -9.34 -4.53
CA HIS A 75 6.89 -9.99 -5.78
C HIS A 75 6.17 -9.01 -6.69
N LYS A 76 6.63 -8.92 -7.92
CA LYS A 76 6.00 -8.03 -8.87
C LYS A 76 4.63 -8.55 -9.26
N LEU A 77 3.62 -7.74 -9.07
CA LEU A 77 2.27 -8.07 -9.46
C LEU A 77 1.86 -7.46 -10.79
N GLY A 78 2.35 -6.28 -11.08
CA GLY A 78 1.94 -5.55 -12.27
C GLY A 78 2.26 -4.08 -12.14
N TYR A 79 1.41 -3.24 -12.72
CA TYR A 79 1.60 -1.80 -12.79
C TYR A 79 0.33 -1.02 -12.50
N VAL A 80 0.51 0.21 -12.10
CA VAL A 80 -0.59 1.19 -12.10
C VAL A 80 -1.00 1.37 -13.56
N PRO A 81 -2.29 1.39 -13.87
CA PRO A 81 -2.72 1.52 -15.27
C PRO A 81 -2.10 2.72 -15.95
N ARG A 82 -1.61 2.51 -17.15
CA ARG A 82 -0.89 3.54 -17.88
C ARG A 82 -1.68 4.83 -18.05
N ARG A 83 -2.96 4.72 -18.30
CA ARG A 83 -3.78 5.92 -18.49
C ARG A 83 -4.09 6.66 -17.20
N GLU A 84 -3.71 6.13 -16.06
CA GLU A 84 -3.99 6.73 -14.77
C GLU A 84 -2.72 7.02 -13.98
N ASN A 85 -1.55 6.80 -14.55
CA ASN A 85 -0.31 6.87 -13.77
C ASN A 85 0.40 8.22 -13.76
N ALA A 86 0.04 9.13 -14.67
CA ALA A 86 0.81 10.37 -14.85
C ALA A 86 0.86 11.23 -13.59
N ASP A 87 -0.27 11.43 -12.95
CA ASP A 87 -0.32 12.27 -11.76
C ASP A 87 0.39 11.62 -10.58
N ILE A 88 0.21 10.31 -10.44
CA ILE A 88 0.87 9.56 -9.37
C ILE A 88 2.38 9.58 -9.57
N ALA A 89 2.84 9.38 -10.80
CA ALA A 89 4.27 9.44 -11.13
C ALA A 89 4.85 10.81 -10.78
N ARG A 90 4.11 11.87 -11.11
CA ARG A 90 4.58 13.22 -10.80
C ARG A 90 4.73 13.45 -9.31
N ILE A 91 3.77 12.97 -8.53
CA ILE A 91 3.82 13.10 -7.08
C ILE A 91 5.02 12.33 -6.51
N MET A 92 5.22 11.11 -6.98
CA MET A 92 6.35 10.30 -6.54
C MET A 92 7.68 10.95 -6.92
N ASP A 93 7.76 11.54 -8.11
CA ASP A 93 8.98 12.17 -8.57
C ASP A 93 9.34 13.43 -7.77
N LYS A 94 8.37 14.00 -7.06
CA LYS A 94 8.62 15.10 -6.13
C LYS A 94 9.12 14.62 -4.78
N GLY A 95 9.27 13.31 -4.60
CA GLY A 95 9.77 12.77 -3.35
C GLY A 95 8.71 12.44 -2.32
N ILE A 96 7.44 12.53 -2.68
CA ILE A 96 6.37 12.22 -1.74
C ILE A 96 6.20 10.70 -1.70
N ARG A 97 6.24 10.15 -0.50
CA ARG A 97 6.09 8.71 -0.35
C ARG A 97 4.62 8.36 -0.30
N LEU A 98 4.19 7.61 -1.27
CA LEU A 98 2.83 7.15 -1.34
C LEU A 98 2.75 5.75 -0.76
N GLN A 99 1.62 5.44 -0.18
CA GLN A 99 1.31 4.09 0.28
C GLN A 99 0.29 3.48 -0.64
N ALA A 100 0.28 2.18 -0.70
CA ALA A 100 -0.71 1.47 -1.47
C ALA A 100 -1.13 0.22 -0.72
N ARG A 101 -2.36 -0.20 -0.95
CA ARG A 101 -2.89 -1.41 -0.33
C ARG A 101 -3.94 -2.04 -1.23
N ILE A 102 -4.10 -3.33 -1.12
CA ILE A 102 -5.14 -4.05 -1.83
C ILE A 102 -6.49 -3.62 -1.25
N SER A 103 -7.38 -3.14 -2.11
CA SER A 103 -8.72 -2.77 -1.68
C SER A 103 -9.72 -3.89 -1.93
N ARG A 104 -9.49 -4.71 -2.95
CA ARG A 104 -10.45 -5.73 -3.30
C ARG A 104 -9.79 -6.87 -4.08
N LEU A 105 -10.17 -8.08 -3.74
CA LEU A 105 -9.77 -9.27 -4.48
C LEU A 105 -11.02 -9.99 -4.92
N VAL A 106 -11.10 -10.30 -6.20
CA VAL A 106 -12.26 -10.98 -6.76
C VAL A 106 -11.79 -12.07 -7.71
N GLU A 107 -12.33 -13.26 -7.59
CA GLU A 107 -12.05 -14.28 -8.57
C GLU A 107 -12.78 -13.90 -9.84
N SER A 108 -12.05 -13.71 -10.90
CA SER A 108 -12.63 -13.33 -12.17
C SER A 108 -11.77 -13.90 -13.29
N ARG A 109 -12.40 -14.24 -14.40
CA ARG A 109 -11.67 -14.65 -15.59
C ARG A 109 -10.96 -13.46 -16.22
N ASP A 110 -11.46 -12.25 -15.95
CA ASP A 110 -10.86 -11.04 -16.47
C ASP A 110 -9.76 -10.60 -15.50
N PRO A 111 -8.49 -10.64 -15.88
CA PRO A 111 -7.41 -10.26 -14.98
C PRO A 111 -7.53 -8.83 -14.44
N TRP A 112 -8.14 -7.93 -15.21
CA TRP A 112 -8.33 -6.55 -14.78
C TRP A 112 -9.26 -6.42 -13.60
N GLN A 113 -10.11 -7.42 -13.38
CA GLN A 113 -11.07 -7.35 -12.29
C GLN A 113 -10.61 -8.09 -11.05
N ARG A 114 -9.49 -8.77 -11.11
CA ARG A 114 -9.05 -9.60 -10.00
C ARG A 114 -8.56 -8.82 -8.81
N ILE A 115 -7.80 -7.77 -9.04
CA ILE A 115 -7.22 -6.97 -7.96
C ILE A 115 -7.52 -5.51 -8.19
N ARG A 116 -8.02 -4.86 -7.14
CA ARG A 116 -8.06 -3.40 -7.09
C ARG A 116 -7.21 -2.97 -5.92
N PHE A 117 -6.60 -1.82 -6.04
CA PHE A 117 -5.77 -1.29 -4.98
C PHE A 117 -5.94 0.22 -4.85
N GLU A 118 -5.69 0.70 -3.64
CA GLU A 118 -5.79 2.11 -3.32
C GLU A 118 -4.41 2.69 -3.21
N ILE A 119 -4.24 3.91 -3.69
CA ILE A 119 -3.03 4.69 -3.52
C ILE A 119 -3.35 5.85 -2.59
N LEU A 120 -2.55 6.00 -1.55
CA LEU A 120 -2.81 6.93 -0.47
C LEU A 120 -1.62 7.86 -0.28
N ALA A 121 -1.92 9.12 -0.02
CA ALA A 121 -0.90 10.10 0.33
C ALA A 121 -1.03 10.47 1.80
N PRO A 122 0.07 10.83 2.46
CA PRO A 122 -0.01 11.32 3.83
C PRO A 122 -0.73 12.66 3.84
N LEU A 123 -1.55 12.88 4.84
CA LEU A 123 -2.26 14.14 4.94
C LEU A 123 -1.33 15.29 5.30
N GLU A 124 -0.31 15.00 6.07
CA GLU A 124 0.61 16.04 6.45
C GLU A 124 1.77 16.10 5.50
N ALA A 125 1.99 17.27 4.98
CA ALA A 125 3.12 17.48 4.11
C ALA A 125 4.39 17.30 4.94
N PRO A 126 5.40 16.67 4.40
CA PRO A 126 6.68 16.55 5.09
C PRO A 126 7.24 17.95 5.24
N GLN A 127 7.66 18.26 6.40
CA GLN A 127 8.29 19.55 6.65
C GLN A 127 9.74 19.50 6.28
#